data_1ce0b12117cbccbe7c57b0e05114c2f0
#
_entry.id   1ce0b12117cbccbe7c57b0e05114c2f0
#
_cell.length_a   1.000
_cell.length_b   1.000
_cell.length_c   1.000
_cell.angle_alpha   90.00
_cell.angle_beta   90.00
_cell.angle_gamma   90.00
#
_symmetry.space_group_name_H-M   'P 1'
#
loop_
_entity.id
_entity.type
_entity.pdbx_description
1 polymer ?
#
loop_
_entity_poly.entity_id
_entity_poly.type
_entity_poly.pdbx_seq_one_letter_code
_entity_poly.pdbx_strand_id
1 'polypeptide(L)'
;MTGILAGLLAAYMGLVGALYVAQRHLMYHPGGPSLSPTAAGVPEMRTIELKTRDGLLVSSWYAPPKSGQPTLVYFHGNAGAIVDRAEKARPYLHHGYGVLLAGYRGYGGNPGSPSEQGLYADGEAVIEFLKTQGILPAAQIMYGESLGTGI
;
A
#
# COMPACT_ATOMS: atom_id res chain seq x y z
N MET A 1 27.99 -42.83 4.99
CA MET A 1 27.63 -41.78 4.00
C MET A 1 26.12 -41.53 3.94
N THR A 2 25.27 -42.55 3.91
CA THR A 2 23.80 -42.40 3.85
C THR A 2 23.21 -41.55 5.02
N GLY A 3 23.69 -41.75 6.26
CA GLY A 3 23.20 -41.02 7.42
C GLY A 3 23.54 -39.52 7.38
N ILE A 4 24.71 -39.15 6.87
CA ILE A 4 25.13 -37.74 6.73
C ILE A 4 24.25 -37.06 5.68
N LEU A 5 23.99 -37.68 4.55
CA LEU A 5 23.12 -37.15 3.49
C LEU A 5 21.69 -36.98 3.98
N ALA A 6 21.16 -37.93 4.74
CA ALA A 6 19.83 -37.84 5.33
C ALA A 6 19.75 -36.67 6.35
N GLY A 7 20.78 -36.48 7.17
CA GLY A 7 20.87 -35.38 8.10
C GLY A 7 20.91 -33.99 7.39
N LEU A 8 21.70 -33.87 6.33
CA LEU A 8 21.78 -32.63 5.53
C LEU A 8 20.44 -32.33 4.85
N LEU A 9 19.77 -33.32 4.29
CA LEU A 9 18.45 -33.14 3.68
C LEU A 9 17.41 -32.71 4.71
N ALA A 10 17.41 -33.33 5.89
CA ALA A 10 16.49 -32.91 6.97
C ALA A 10 16.73 -31.50 7.42
N ALA A 11 17.99 -31.06 7.58
CA ALA A 11 18.35 -29.70 7.93
C ALA A 11 17.92 -28.70 6.85
N TYR A 12 18.13 -29.03 5.57
CA TYR A 12 17.68 -28.22 4.44
C TYR A 12 16.16 -28.05 4.43
N MET A 13 15.41 -29.14 4.55
CA MET A 13 13.95 -29.10 4.58
C MET A 13 13.44 -28.31 5.79
N GLY A 14 14.09 -28.43 6.95
CA GLY A 14 13.78 -27.63 8.14
C GLY A 14 14.00 -26.14 7.91
N LEU A 15 15.11 -25.76 7.28
CA LEU A 15 15.42 -24.37 6.93
C LEU A 15 14.39 -23.81 5.95
N VAL A 16 14.09 -24.55 4.87
CA VAL A 16 13.08 -24.13 3.88
C VAL A 16 11.71 -23.96 4.53
N GLY A 17 11.31 -24.90 5.39
CA GLY A 17 10.06 -24.81 6.14
C GLY A 17 10.02 -23.59 7.07
N ALA A 18 11.11 -23.31 7.79
CA ALA A 18 11.22 -22.14 8.66
C ALA A 18 11.12 -20.83 7.85
N LEU A 19 11.83 -20.72 6.73
CA LEU A 19 11.77 -19.56 5.84
C LEU A 19 10.36 -19.38 5.23
N TYR A 20 9.71 -20.48 4.84
CA TYR A 20 8.33 -20.45 4.33
C TYR A 20 7.35 -19.87 5.38
N VAL A 21 7.48 -20.28 6.63
CA VAL A 21 6.64 -19.74 7.73
C VAL A 21 6.97 -18.29 8.02
N ALA A 22 8.26 -17.94 8.01
CA ALA A 22 8.73 -16.59 8.34
C ALA A 22 8.60 -15.56 7.19
N GLN A 23 8.39 -16.00 5.94
CA GLN A 23 8.51 -15.15 4.75
C GLN A 23 7.69 -13.85 4.82
N ARG A 24 6.47 -13.88 5.37
CA ARG A 24 5.63 -12.68 5.48
C ARG A 24 6.21 -11.66 6.45
N HIS A 25 6.75 -12.09 7.58
CA HIS A 25 7.41 -11.21 8.54
C HIS A 25 8.73 -10.66 8.00
N LEU A 26 9.42 -11.42 7.15
CA LEU A 26 10.64 -10.99 6.48
C LEU A 26 10.36 -10.03 5.32
N MET A 27 9.21 -10.14 4.68
CA MET A 27 8.84 -9.37 3.50
C MET A 27 8.11 -8.07 3.85
N TYR A 28 7.16 -8.10 4.76
CA TYR A 28 6.32 -6.96 5.09
C TYR A 28 6.77 -6.32 6.41
N HIS A 29 7.00 -5.01 6.36
CA HIS A 29 7.42 -4.22 7.51
C HIS A 29 6.41 -3.09 7.78
N PRO A 30 5.15 -3.45 8.14
CA PRO A 30 4.15 -2.45 8.43
C PRO A 30 4.59 -1.59 9.62
N GLY A 31 4.43 -0.29 9.48
CA GLY A 31 4.80 0.68 10.49
C GLY A 31 4.08 2.00 10.27
N GLY A 32 4.58 3.03 10.93
CA GLY A 32 4.05 4.38 10.86
C GLY A 32 2.86 4.62 11.78
N PRO A 33 2.76 5.83 12.33
CA PRO A 33 1.61 6.24 13.11
C PRO A 33 0.38 6.44 12.22
N SER A 34 -0.80 6.23 12.79
CA SER A 34 -2.05 6.69 12.18
C SER A 34 -2.19 8.18 12.46
N LEU A 35 -1.80 9.03 11.52
CA LEU A 35 -1.96 10.47 11.60
C LEU A 35 -3.04 10.93 10.60
N SER A 36 -3.62 12.12 10.87
CA SER A 36 -4.46 12.79 9.86
C SER A 36 -3.59 13.47 8.81
N PRO A 37 -4.10 13.69 7.58
CA PRO A 37 -3.39 14.45 6.55
C PRO A 37 -2.94 15.83 7.03
N THR A 38 -3.78 16.53 7.78
CA THR A 38 -3.46 17.85 8.37
C THR A 38 -2.26 17.77 9.32
N ALA A 39 -2.23 16.76 10.21
CA ALA A 39 -1.11 16.56 11.13
C ALA A 39 0.19 16.17 10.41
N ALA A 40 0.08 15.56 9.23
CA ALA A 40 1.21 15.23 8.36
C ALA A 40 1.62 16.37 7.42
N GLY A 41 0.97 17.55 7.52
CA GLY A 41 1.31 18.75 6.75
C GLY A 41 0.80 18.76 5.31
N VAL A 42 -0.24 18.00 5.00
CA VAL A 42 -0.97 18.00 3.71
C VAL A 42 -2.47 18.21 3.94
N PRO A 43 -2.87 19.40 4.44
CA PRO A 43 -4.26 19.68 4.82
C PRO A 43 -5.23 19.68 3.63
N GLU A 44 -4.75 19.70 2.40
CA GLU A 44 -5.55 19.59 1.17
C GLU A 44 -6.11 18.19 0.97
N MET A 45 -5.51 17.20 1.61
CA MET A 45 -5.95 15.81 1.56
C MET A 45 -6.97 15.51 2.67
N ARG A 46 -7.81 14.54 2.44
CA ARG A 46 -8.73 13.98 3.45
C ARG A 46 -8.52 12.48 3.57
N THR A 47 -8.76 11.94 4.75
CA THR A 47 -8.84 10.48 4.93
C THR A 47 -10.12 9.97 4.27
N ILE A 48 -9.98 8.87 3.56
CA ILE A 48 -11.09 8.11 2.95
C ILE A 48 -11.00 6.66 3.40
N GLU A 49 -12.15 6.02 3.56
CA GLU A 49 -12.26 4.59 3.88
C GLU A 49 -12.63 3.83 2.60
N LEU A 50 -11.77 2.92 2.19
CA LEU A 50 -11.96 2.08 1.01
C LEU A 50 -12.40 0.69 1.44
N LYS A 51 -13.57 0.26 0.99
CA LYS A 51 -14.05 -1.10 1.26
C LYS A 51 -13.48 -2.06 0.23
N THR A 52 -12.70 -3.02 0.70
CA THR A 52 -12.12 -4.07 -0.14
C THR A 52 -13.14 -5.16 -0.45
N ARG A 53 -12.89 -5.97 -1.49
CA ARG A 53 -13.78 -7.09 -1.89
C ARG A 53 -13.94 -8.16 -0.81
N ASP A 54 -12.97 -8.31 0.08
CA ASP A 54 -12.99 -9.23 1.23
C ASP A 54 -13.49 -8.56 2.52
N GLY A 55 -14.03 -7.34 2.41
CA GLY A 55 -14.82 -6.68 3.45
C GLY A 55 -14.04 -5.83 4.45
N LEU A 56 -12.73 -5.66 4.31
CA LEU A 56 -11.97 -4.72 5.13
C LEU A 56 -12.28 -3.27 4.75
N LEU A 57 -12.16 -2.37 5.73
CA LEU A 57 -12.11 -0.92 5.51
C LEU A 57 -10.65 -0.48 5.65
N VAL A 58 -10.08 0.03 4.57
CA VAL A 58 -8.68 0.47 4.51
C VAL A 58 -8.63 1.98 4.34
N SER A 59 -8.06 2.66 5.32
CA SER A 59 -7.87 4.11 5.28
C SER A 59 -6.79 4.48 4.27
N SER A 60 -7.10 5.41 3.40
CA SER A 60 -6.22 6.02 2.40
C SER A 60 -6.38 7.54 2.45
N TRP A 61 -5.51 8.30 1.77
CA TRP A 61 -5.64 9.76 1.71
C TRP A 61 -5.89 10.21 0.28
N TYR A 62 -6.81 11.17 0.14
CA TYR A 62 -7.21 11.68 -1.17
C TYR A 62 -7.41 13.18 -1.19
N ALA A 63 -6.91 13.83 -2.24
CA ALA A 63 -7.25 15.18 -2.67
C ALA A 63 -7.74 15.13 -4.12
N PRO A 64 -8.88 15.75 -4.46
CA PRO A 64 -9.37 15.79 -5.84
C PRO A 64 -8.49 16.68 -6.72
N PRO A 65 -8.41 16.40 -8.04
CA PRO A 65 -7.68 17.25 -8.97
C PRO A 65 -8.42 18.60 -9.21
N LYS A 66 -7.67 19.65 -9.50
CA LYS A 66 -8.22 20.85 -10.13
C LYS A 66 -8.64 20.53 -11.56
N SER A 67 -9.54 21.35 -12.11
CA SER A 67 -10.03 21.15 -13.48
C SER A 67 -8.89 20.96 -14.49
N GLY A 68 -8.97 19.89 -15.27
CA GLY A 68 -7.97 19.56 -16.30
C GLY A 68 -6.68 18.92 -15.81
N GLN A 69 -6.52 18.72 -14.49
CA GLN A 69 -5.33 18.08 -13.94
C GLN A 69 -5.54 16.56 -13.74
N PRO A 70 -4.49 15.75 -13.90
CA PRO A 70 -4.55 14.32 -13.63
C PRO A 70 -4.51 14.03 -12.13
N THR A 71 -4.74 12.77 -11.78
CA THR A 71 -4.62 12.25 -10.41
C THR A 71 -3.44 11.31 -10.29
N LEU A 72 -2.50 11.62 -9.39
CA LEU A 72 -1.43 10.72 -8.98
C LEU A 72 -1.99 9.69 -8.02
N VAL A 73 -1.85 8.41 -8.36
CA VAL A 73 -2.21 7.26 -7.54
C VAL A 73 -0.93 6.61 -7.03
N TYR A 74 -0.63 6.80 -5.76
CA TYR A 74 0.65 6.43 -5.18
C TYR A 74 0.50 5.16 -4.33
N PHE A 75 1.18 4.10 -4.72
CA PHE A 75 1.33 2.84 -4.00
C PHE A 75 2.71 2.79 -3.35
N HIS A 76 2.76 2.81 -2.01
CA HIS A 76 4.02 2.91 -1.29
C HIS A 76 4.78 1.58 -1.18
N GLY A 77 6.04 1.65 -0.76
CA GLY A 77 6.89 0.48 -0.52
C GLY A 77 6.51 -0.31 0.73
N ASN A 78 7.26 -1.39 1.01
CA ASN A 78 6.94 -2.35 2.06
C ASN A 78 7.22 -1.87 3.49
N ALA A 79 7.75 -0.69 3.70
CA ALA A 79 8.06 -0.15 5.02
C ALA A 79 7.34 1.18 5.28
N GLY A 80 6.99 1.42 6.54
CA GLY A 80 6.29 2.64 6.97
C GLY A 80 4.81 2.63 6.64
N ALA A 81 4.26 3.82 6.32
CA ALA A 81 2.84 4.02 5.96
C ALA A 81 2.67 5.24 5.04
N ILE A 82 1.43 5.55 4.67
CA ILE A 82 1.11 6.71 3.81
C ILE A 82 1.55 8.05 4.42
N VAL A 83 1.60 8.16 5.73
CA VAL A 83 2.08 9.37 6.44
C VAL A 83 3.53 9.72 6.05
N ASP A 84 4.38 8.72 5.83
CA ASP A 84 5.78 8.90 5.42
C ASP A 84 5.92 9.38 3.96
N ARG A 85 4.81 9.46 3.23
CA ARG A 85 4.72 9.88 1.82
C ARG A 85 4.06 11.25 1.64
N ALA A 86 3.64 11.90 2.73
CA ALA A 86 3.04 13.22 2.70
C ALA A 86 3.92 14.26 1.99
N GLU A 87 5.21 14.30 2.31
CA GLU A 87 6.18 15.19 1.66
C GLU A 87 6.27 14.97 0.14
N LYS A 88 6.19 13.72 -0.30
CA LYS A 88 6.22 13.37 -1.74
C LYS A 88 4.95 13.81 -2.47
N ALA A 89 3.83 13.92 -1.78
CA ALA A 89 2.56 14.39 -2.35
C ALA A 89 2.53 15.90 -2.58
N ARG A 90 3.21 16.70 -1.76
CA ARG A 90 3.15 18.17 -1.78
C ARG A 90 3.40 18.82 -3.14
N PRO A 91 4.44 18.47 -3.91
CA PRO A 91 4.67 19.08 -5.21
C PRO A 91 3.48 18.92 -6.16
N TYR A 92 2.86 17.76 -6.16
CA TYR A 92 1.69 17.46 -7.01
C TYR A 92 0.46 18.25 -6.56
N LEU A 93 0.20 18.32 -5.26
CA LEU A 93 -0.89 19.13 -4.69
C LEU A 93 -0.74 20.60 -5.06
N HIS A 94 0.47 21.16 -4.93
CA HIS A 94 0.75 22.56 -5.31
C HIS A 94 0.48 22.83 -6.80
N HIS A 95 0.74 21.87 -7.68
CA HIS A 95 0.43 21.99 -9.11
C HIS A 95 -1.04 21.71 -9.44
N GLY A 96 -1.85 21.38 -8.41
CA GLY A 96 -3.29 21.15 -8.58
C GLY A 96 -3.65 19.74 -9.04
N TYR A 97 -2.72 18.81 -9.04
CA TYR A 97 -3.02 17.39 -9.31
C TYR A 97 -3.94 16.86 -8.22
N GLY A 98 -4.81 15.91 -8.59
CA GLY A 98 -5.36 15.00 -7.63
C GLY A 98 -4.24 14.10 -7.08
N VAL A 99 -4.34 13.73 -5.82
CA VAL A 99 -3.41 12.77 -5.21
C VAL A 99 -4.19 11.77 -4.39
N LEU A 100 -3.93 10.49 -4.62
CA LEU A 100 -4.40 9.40 -3.77
C LEU A 100 -3.18 8.64 -3.24
N LEU A 101 -2.96 8.69 -1.93
CA LEU A 101 -1.99 7.84 -1.23
C LEU A 101 -2.71 6.59 -0.78
N ALA A 102 -2.41 5.47 -1.43
CA ALA A 102 -3.04 4.18 -1.15
C ALA A 102 -2.52 3.61 0.17
N GLY A 103 -3.41 3.47 1.16
CA GLY A 103 -3.12 2.71 2.36
C GLY A 103 -3.25 1.21 2.10
N TYR A 104 -2.59 0.40 2.92
CA TYR A 104 -2.66 -1.06 2.85
C TYR A 104 -3.12 -1.65 4.17
N ARG A 105 -3.73 -2.83 4.10
CA ARG A 105 -4.04 -3.64 5.27
C ARG A 105 -2.79 -3.89 6.14
N GLY A 106 -2.92 -3.71 7.44
CA GLY A 106 -1.84 -3.87 8.41
C GLY A 106 -0.88 -2.69 8.52
N TYR A 107 -0.90 -1.71 7.60
CA TYR A 107 -0.04 -0.52 7.61
C TYR A 107 -0.75 0.70 8.18
N GLY A 108 -0.02 1.56 8.89
CA GLY A 108 -0.54 2.85 9.38
C GLY A 108 -1.79 2.76 10.25
N GLY A 109 -1.97 1.67 10.98
CA GLY A 109 -3.16 1.42 11.80
C GLY A 109 -4.34 0.79 11.07
N ASN A 110 -4.22 0.48 9.78
CA ASN A 110 -5.24 -0.25 9.03
C ASN A 110 -5.42 -1.69 9.55
N PRO A 111 -6.65 -2.23 9.54
CA PRO A 111 -6.93 -3.59 9.98
C PRO A 111 -6.30 -4.64 9.05
N GLY A 112 -6.27 -5.88 9.52
CA GLY A 112 -5.80 -7.04 8.76
C GLY A 112 -4.29 -7.22 8.79
N SER A 113 -3.79 -8.09 7.91
CA SER A 113 -2.36 -8.40 7.76
C SER A 113 -2.00 -8.43 6.28
N PRO A 114 -0.82 -7.91 5.89
CA PRO A 114 -0.43 -7.86 4.50
C PRO A 114 -0.20 -9.26 3.93
N SER A 115 -0.66 -9.44 2.70
CA SER A 115 -0.43 -10.61 1.86
C SER A 115 -0.59 -10.19 0.41
N GLU A 116 0.00 -10.89 -0.52
CA GLU A 116 -0.10 -10.57 -1.95
C GLU A 116 -1.55 -10.40 -2.41
N GLN A 117 -2.40 -11.39 -2.17
CA GLN A 117 -3.83 -11.34 -2.54
C GLN A 117 -4.60 -10.23 -1.80
N GLY A 118 -4.21 -9.94 -0.56
CA GLY A 118 -4.78 -8.86 0.20
C GLY A 118 -4.43 -7.49 -0.37
N LEU A 119 -3.16 -7.28 -0.72
CA LEU A 119 -2.71 -6.02 -1.32
C LEU A 119 -3.34 -5.78 -2.70
N TYR A 120 -3.58 -6.84 -3.50
CA TYR A 120 -4.37 -6.71 -4.73
C TYR A 120 -5.80 -6.24 -4.45
N ALA A 121 -6.45 -6.78 -3.41
CA ALA A 121 -7.79 -6.33 -3.03
C ALA A 121 -7.80 -4.86 -2.54
N ASP A 122 -6.74 -4.42 -1.87
CA ASP A 122 -6.57 -3.01 -1.47
C ASP A 122 -6.39 -2.11 -2.70
N GLY A 123 -5.55 -2.52 -3.67
CA GLY A 123 -5.35 -1.81 -4.94
C GLY A 123 -6.62 -1.72 -5.78
N GLU A 124 -7.38 -2.82 -5.90
CA GLU A 124 -8.68 -2.82 -6.58
C GLU A 124 -9.67 -1.83 -5.97
N ALA A 125 -9.70 -1.74 -4.63
CA ALA A 125 -10.56 -0.79 -3.92
C ALA A 125 -10.18 0.67 -4.22
N VAL A 126 -8.88 0.97 -4.39
CA VAL A 126 -8.39 2.29 -4.84
C VAL A 126 -8.93 2.61 -6.24
N ILE A 127 -8.80 1.69 -7.19
CA ILE A 127 -9.26 1.90 -8.57
C ILE A 127 -10.78 2.07 -8.62
N GLU A 128 -11.52 1.28 -7.85
CA GLU A 128 -12.98 1.41 -7.78
C GLU A 128 -13.40 2.77 -7.20
N PHE A 129 -12.74 3.24 -6.15
CA PHE A 129 -12.97 4.58 -5.60
C PHE A 129 -12.75 5.65 -6.68
N LEU A 130 -11.65 5.61 -7.43
CA LEU A 130 -11.37 6.60 -8.48
C LEU A 130 -12.47 6.64 -9.55
N LYS A 131 -13.03 5.49 -9.92
CA LYS A 131 -14.18 5.42 -10.83
C LYS A 131 -15.40 6.15 -10.24
N THR A 132 -15.69 5.96 -8.95
CA THR A 132 -16.80 6.66 -8.28
C THR A 132 -16.59 8.17 -8.22
N GLN A 133 -15.33 8.64 -8.23
CA GLN A 133 -14.99 10.06 -8.32
C GLN A 133 -14.99 10.59 -9.76
N GLY A 134 -15.30 9.78 -10.76
CA GLY A 134 -15.28 10.16 -12.17
C GLY A 134 -13.88 10.31 -12.78
N ILE A 135 -12.85 9.81 -12.11
CA ILE A 135 -11.45 9.88 -12.59
C ILE A 135 -11.22 8.74 -13.59
N LEU A 136 -11.20 9.07 -14.87
CA LEU A 136 -10.99 8.11 -15.95
C LEU A 136 -9.55 7.57 -15.95
N PRO A 137 -9.30 6.35 -16.45
CA PRO A 137 -7.94 5.78 -16.51
C PRO A 137 -6.92 6.69 -17.21
N ALA A 138 -7.31 7.39 -18.27
CA ALA A 138 -6.45 8.33 -18.99
C ALA A 138 -6.04 9.58 -18.16
N ALA A 139 -6.74 9.84 -17.06
CA ALA A 139 -6.43 10.92 -16.12
C ALA A 139 -5.72 10.42 -14.85
N GLN A 140 -5.28 9.16 -14.82
CA GLN A 140 -4.57 8.55 -13.70
C GLN A 140 -3.08 8.41 -14.02
N ILE A 141 -2.24 8.78 -13.07
CA ILE A 141 -0.79 8.54 -13.09
C ILE A 141 -0.49 7.52 -12.00
N MET A 142 -0.22 6.27 -12.40
CA MET A 142 0.11 5.20 -11.45
C MET A 142 1.57 5.29 -11.05
N TYR A 143 1.83 5.42 -9.76
CA TYR A 143 3.18 5.47 -9.20
C TYR A 143 3.34 4.37 -8.15
N GLY A 144 4.19 3.41 -8.44
CA GLY A 144 4.56 2.34 -7.50
C GLY A 144 5.97 2.54 -6.96
N GLU A 145 6.13 2.42 -5.65
CA GLU A 145 7.43 2.40 -4.96
C GLU A 145 7.71 0.99 -4.45
N SER A 146 8.78 0.33 -4.95
CA SER A 146 9.19 -1.01 -4.50
C SER A 146 8.00 -1.99 -4.49
N LEU A 147 7.52 -2.45 -3.32
CA LEU A 147 6.33 -3.31 -3.19
C LEU A 147 5.14 -2.78 -3.99
N GLY A 148 4.92 -1.48 -3.98
CA GLY A 148 3.82 -0.83 -4.69
C GLY A 148 3.87 -0.98 -6.21
N THR A 149 4.97 -1.42 -6.79
CA THR A 149 5.06 -1.69 -8.24
C THR A 149 4.39 -3.01 -8.65
N GLY A 150 4.08 -3.86 -7.68
CA GLY A 150 3.45 -5.17 -7.91
C GLY A 150 1.98 -5.25 -7.52
N ILE A 151 1.37 -4.12 -7.11
CA ILE A 151 -0.03 -4.06 -6.63
C ILE A 151 -1.00 -3.70 -7.75
#